data_c101c1df635fcc8b773b94a16dac5633
#
_entry.id   c101c1df635fcc8b773b94a16dac5633
#
_cell.length_a   1.000
_cell.length_b   1.000
_cell.length_c   1.000
_cell.angle_alpha   90.00
_cell.angle_beta   90.00
_cell.angle_gamma   90.00
#
_symmetry.space_group_name_H-M   'P 1'
#
loop_
_entity.id
_entity.type
_entity.pdbx_description
1 polymer ?
#
loop_
_entity_poly.entity_id
_entity_poly.type
_entity_poly.pdbx_seq_one_letter_code
_entity_poly.pdbx_strand_id
1 'polypeptide(L)'
;DKYTNPAFVGRATRIAALALKSRVLLYAASPLFNTATPYLSLGGENNKIICYGNYDADRWKKAADAAKEAIDAAEAAGYALYDKGTPETNYEYVWTTPDNCEIILANKKYRNFSTNTKPITSNIPQWAGSSWSDGGLFAPLNFVKKYEKKDGTEQEWLMSGGDDLLKKYSELDPRFAQTIAYQGAVWNDEIGKLDFLEGGAHQVAYDKT
;
A
#
# COMPACT_ATOMS: atom_id res chain seq x y z
N ASP A 1 2.36 21.14 -12.81
CA ASP A 1 1.57 22.26 -12.30
C ASP A 1 0.88 21.86 -11.00
N LYS A 2 1.47 22.28 -9.88
CA LYS A 2 0.85 22.12 -8.57
C LYS A 2 -0.09 23.30 -8.33
N TYR A 3 -1.31 23.05 -7.91
CA TYR A 3 -2.22 24.15 -7.57
C TYR A 3 -1.73 24.88 -6.33
N THR A 4 -1.45 26.16 -6.46
CA THR A 4 -1.06 27.03 -5.35
C THR A 4 -2.26 27.60 -4.58
N ASN A 5 -3.43 27.68 -5.23
CA ASN A 5 -4.64 28.12 -4.58
C ASN A 5 -5.27 26.97 -3.77
N PRO A 6 -5.45 27.11 -2.45
CA PRO A 6 -6.01 26.07 -1.59
C PRO A 6 -7.39 25.55 -2.04
N ALA A 7 -8.20 26.41 -2.72
CA ALA A 7 -9.50 26.01 -3.23
C ALA A 7 -9.43 24.97 -4.37
N PHE A 8 -8.27 24.79 -4.98
CA PHE A 8 -8.05 23.86 -6.09
C PHE A 8 -7.23 22.63 -5.72
N VAL A 9 -6.73 22.56 -4.49
CA VAL A 9 -6.00 21.39 -4.00
C VAL A 9 -6.88 20.15 -4.08
N GLY A 10 -6.32 19.07 -4.63
CA GLY A 10 -7.04 17.81 -4.87
C GLY A 10 -7.71 17.67 -6.24
N ARG A 11 -7.66 18.71 -7.09
CA ARG A 11 -8.05 18.57 -8.50
C ARG A 11 -6.98 17.85 -9.31
N ALA A 12 -7.40 17.20 -10.40
CA ALA A 12 -6.47 16.56 -11.32
C ALA A 12 -5.53 17.60 -11.97
N THR A 13 -4.23 17.32 -11.89
CA THR A 13 -3.17 18.13 -12.49
C THR A 13 -2.65 17.48 -13.76
N ARG A 14 -1.80 18.18 -14.53
CA ARG A 14 -1.06 17.59 -15.65
C ARG A 14 -0.23 16.38 -15.17
N ILE A 15 0.41 16.48 -14.00
CA ILE A 15 1.21 15.39 -13.43
C ILE A 15 0.32 14.18 -13.11
N ALA A 16 -0.86 14.39 -12.55
CA ALA A 16 -1.82 13.32 -12.32
C ALA A 16 -2.24 12.61 -13.61
N ALA A 17 -2.44 13.36 -14.70
CA ALA A 17 -2.74 12.78 -16.01
C ALA A 17 -1.57 11.96 -16.58
N LEU A 18 -0.33 12.45 -16.45
CA LEU A 18 0.87 11.71 -16.86
C LEU A 18 1.09 10.43 -16.04
N ALA A 19 0.89 10.50 -14.73
CA ALA A 19 0.96 9.34 -13.85
C ALA A 19 -0.11 8.28 -14.21
N LEU A 20 -1.33 8.71 -14.51
CA LEU A 20 -2.38 7.83 -14.98
C LEU A 20 -2.04 7.21 -16.36
N LYS A 21 -1.53 7.99 -17.30
CA LYS A 21 -1.06 7.50 -18.61
C LYS A 21 -0.01 6.40 -18.45
N SER A 22 1.01 6.65 -17.60
CA SER A 22 2.05 5.67 -17.29
C SER A 22 1.44 4.36 -16.77
N ARG A 23 0.54 4.46 -15.78
CA ARG A 23 -0.13 3.29 -15.20
C ARG A 23 -0.95 2.51 -16.22
N VAL A 24 -1.73 3.18 -17.06
CA VAL A 24 -2.54 2.53 -18.11
C VAL A 24 -1.64 1.79 -19.12
N LEU A 25 -0.54 2.41 -19.55
CA LEU A 25 0.39 1.77 -20.49
C LEU A 25 1.14 0.58 -19.87
N LEU A 26 1.45 0.65 -18.56
CA LEU A 26 2.03 -0.49 -17.84
C LEU A 26 1.06 -1.68 -17.81
N TYR A 27 -0.21 -1.45 -17.52
CA TYR A 27 -1.23 -2.51 -17.58
C TYR A 27 -1.37 -3.05 -19.01
N ALA A 28 -1.40 -2.18 -20.01
CA ALA A 28 -1.49 -2.58 -21.41
C ALA A 28 -0.30 -3.45 -21.86
N ALA A 29 0.88 -3.23 -21.29
CA ALA A 29 2.08 -4.03 -21.55
C ALA A 29 2.11 -5.36 -20.79
N SER A 30 1.30 -5.50 -19.73
CA SER A 30 1.31 -6.69 -18.88
C SER A 30 0.93 -7.96 -19.63
N PRO A 31 1.39 -9.15 -19.21
CA PRO A 31 1.06 -10.43 -19.86
C PRO A 31 -0.44 -10.71 -19.94
N LEU A 32 -1.26 -10.09 -19.09
CA LEU A 32 -2.72 -10.25 -19.11
C LEU A 32 -3.33 -9.69 -20.40
N PHE A 33 -2.82 -8.56 -20.92
CA PHE A 33 -3.35 -7.87 -22.09
C PHE A 33 -2.45 -8.04 -23.31
N ASN A 34 -1.13 -8.04 -23.11
CA ASN A 34 -0.12 -8.14 -24.17
C ASN A 34 0.18 -9.61 -24.50
N THR A 35 -0.81 -10.29 -25.06
CA THR A 35 -0.74 -11.72 -25.36
C THR A 35 -1.56 -12.07 -26.60
N ALA A 36 -1.18 -13.17 -27.26
CA ALA A 36 -1.95 -13.76 -28.33
C ALA A 36 -3.11 -14.63 -27.81
N THR A 37 -2.96 -15.18 -26.60
CA THR A 37 -3.94 -16.07 -25.99
C THR A 37 -4.49 -15.45 -24.72
N PRO A 38 -5.79 -15.13 -24.66
CA PRO A 38 -6.38 -14.55 -23.47
C PRO A 38 -6.37 -15.56 -22.32
N TYR A 39 -6.25 -15.05 -21.09
CA TYR A 39 -6.31 -15.88 -19.86
C TYR A 39 -7.64 -16.64 -19.73
N LEU A 40 -8.75 -15.99 -20.13
CA LEU A 40 -10.07 -16.59 -20.21
C LEU A 40 -10.64 -16.33 -21.60
N SER A 41 -10.96 -17.38 -22.38
CA SER A 41 -11.54 -17.20 -23.68
C SER A 41 -13.02 -16.86 -23.61
N LEU A 42 -13.40 -15.75 -24.23
CA LEU A 42 -14.80 -15.36 -24.47
C LEU A 42 -15.34 -15.87 -25.82
N GLY A 43 -14.49 -16.51 -26.60
CA GLY A 43 -14.79 -17.03 -27.94
C GLY A 43 -14.71 -15.96 -29.06
N GLY A 44 -14.09 -16.33 -30.17
CA GLY A 44 -14.02 -15.53 -31.39
C GLY A 44 -13.53 -14.10 -31.21
N GLU A 45 -14.21 -13.16 -31.81
CA GLU A 45 -13.87 -11.72 -31.78
C GLU A 45 -13.94 -11.10 -30.39
N ASN A 46 -14.71 -11.70 -29.47
CA ASN A 46 -14.83 -11.19 -28.10
C ASN A 46 -13.51 -11.24 -27.33
N ASN A 47 -12.58 -12.09 -27.72
CA ASN A 47 -11.25 -12.13 -27.13
C ASN A 47 -10.48 -10.83 -27.31
N LYS A 48 -10.75 -10.06 -28.37
CA LYS A 48 -10.14 -8.74 -28.59
C LYS A 48 -10.56 -7.66 -27.58
N ILE A 49 -11.61 -7.90 -26.81
CA ILE A 49 -12.06 -7.00 -25.74
C ILE A 49 -11.16 -7.14 -24.50
N ILE A 50 -10.60 -8.34 -24.27
CA ILE A 50 -9.85 -8.68 -23.05
C ILE A 50 -8.34 -8.81 -23.26
N CYS A 51 -7.86 -8.90 -24.51
CA CYS A 51 -6.44 -8.86 -24.82
C CYS A 51 -6.22 -8.34 -26.23
N TYR A 52 -4.97 -7.99 -26.56
CA TYR A 52 -4.62 -7.46 -27.87
C TYR A 52 -4.61 -8.52 -28.99
N GLY A 53 -4.64 -9.79 -28.64
CA GLY A 53 -4.55 -10.90 -29.62
C GLY A 53 -3.16 -11.08 -30.22
N ASN A 54 -2.16 -10.34 -29.74
CA ASN A 54 -0.75 -10.49 -30.10
C ASN A 54 0.17 -10.02 -28.97
N TYR A 55 1.37 -10.58 -28.90
CA TYR A 55 2.43 -10.02 -28.08
C TYR A 55 3.20 -8.98 -28.89
N ASP A 56 3.52 -7.84 -28.27
CA ASP A 56 4.31 -6.76 -28.83
C ASP A 56 5.24 -6.20 -27.72
N ALA A 57 6.53 -6.37 -27.89
CA ALA A 57 7.55 -5.90 -26.95
C ALA A 57 7.58 -4.37 -26.82
N ASP A 58 7.18 -3.63 -27.86
CA ASP A 58 7.15 -2.18 -27.84
C ASP A 58 6.15 -1.60 -26.85
N ARG A 59 5.16 -2.38 -26.39
CA ARG A 59 4.25 -1.95 -25.32
C ARG A 59 4.99 -1.72 -24.02
N TRP A 60 6.00 -2.54 -23.69
CA TRP A 60 6.86 -2.33 -22.54
C TRP A 60 7.70 -1.06 -22.66
N LYS A 61 8.24 -0.81 -23.87
CA LYS A 61 8.99 0.41 -24.14
C LYS A 61 8.10 1.64 -23.96
N LYS A 62 6.89 1.64 -24.53
CA LYS A 62 5.93 2.74 -24.36
C LYS A 62 5.56 2.98 -22.89
N ALA A 63 5.42 1.92 -22.11
CA ALA A 63 5.16 2.03 -20.67
C ALA A 63 6.35 2.66 -19.93
N ALA A 64 7.57 2.24 -20.23
CA ALA A 64 8.79 2.79 -19.65
C ALA A 64 8.99 4.27 -20.02
N ASP A 65 8.81 4.62 -21.29
CA ASP A 65 8.93 6.01 -21.77
C ASP A 65 7.90 6.92 -21.09
N ALA A 66 6.65 6.45 -20.92
CA ALA A 66 5.61 7.20 -20.23
C ALA A 66 5.86 7.33 -18.71
N ALA A 67 6.45 6.31 -18.08
CA ALA A 67 6.87 6.38 -16.69
C ALA A 67 7.96 7.43 -16.49
N LYS A 68 8.96 7.43 -17.38
CA LYS A 68 10.03 8.45 -17.35
C LYS A 68 9.48 9.86 -17.57
N GLU A 69 8.60 10.05 -18.56
CA GLU A 69 7.94 11.33 -18.79
C GLU A 69 7.20 11.83 -17.54
N ALA A 70 6.50 10.93 -16.84
CA ALA A 70 5.77 11.28 -15.63
C ALA A 70 6.71 11.67 -14.49
N ILE A 71 7.82 10.94 -14.29
CA ILE A 71 8.83 11.23 -13.27
C ILE A 71 9.48 12.58 -13.55
N ASP A 72 10.02 12.81 -14.75
CA ASP A 72 10.70 14.04 -15.12
C ASP A 72 9.79 15.26 -14.93
N ALA A 73 8.52 15.13 -15.34
CA ALA A 73 7.54 16.20 -15.17
C ALA A 73 7.15 16.43 -13.71
N ALA A 74 7.10 15.38 -12.89
CA ALA A 74 6.81 15.48 -11.46
C ALA A 74 7.94 16.17 -10.71
N GLU A 75 9.19 15.76 -10.95
CA GLU A 75 10.38 16.37 -10.34
C GLU A 75 10.49 17.84 -10.71
N ALA A 76 10.29 18.20 -11.99
CA ALA A 76 10.26 19.58 -12.45
C ALA A 76 9.15 20.42 -11.82
N ALA A 77 8.06 19.80 -11.35
CA ALA A 77 6.96 20.42 -10.64
C ALA A 77 7.14 20.46 -9.11
N GLY A 78 8.28 19.98 -8.59
CA GLY A 78 8.63 19.99 -7.16
C GLY A 78 8.09 18.80 -6.38
N TYR A 79 7.66 17.72 -7.06
CA TYR A 79 7.41 16.44 -6.39
C TYR A 79 8.74 15.72 -6.18
N ALA A 80 8.85 15.01 -5.07
CA ALA A 80 10.04 14.24 -4.74
C ALA A 80 9.70 13.18 -3.70
N LEU A 81 10.53 12.15 -3.59
CA LEU A 81 10.49 11.26 -2.43
C LEU A 81 10.89 12.06 -1.19
N TYR A 82 10.16 11.89 -0.11
CA TYR A 82 10.49 12.54 1.15
C TYR A 82 11.68 11.84 1.82
N ASP A 83 12.75 12.56 2.01
CA ASP A 83 14.01 12.06 2.59
C ASP A 83 14.64 13.11 3.52
N LYS A 84 13.87 13.59 4.50
CA LYS A 84 14.32 14.59 5.47
C LYS A 84 14.37 14.09 6.91
N GLY A 85 13.85 12.88 7.14
CA GLY A 85 13.86 12.20 8.42
C GLY A 85 14.76 10.97 8.44
N THR A 86 14.45 10.05 9.32
CA THR A 86 15.05 8.70 9.31
C THR A 86 14.24 7.76 8.40
N PRO A 87 14.79 6.61 7.99
CA PRO A 87 14.03 5.61 7.23
C PRO A 87 12.70 5.24 7.89
N GLU A 88 12.68 5.19 9.23
CA GLU A 88 11.49 4.86 10.00
C GLU A 88 10.41 5.95 9.90
N THR A 89 10.79 7.22 9.89
CA THR A 89 9.86 8.36 9.87
C THR A 89 9.50 8.82 8.46
N ASN A 90 10.36 8.59 7.47
CA ASN A 90 10.12 9.01 6.09
C ASN A 90 8.90 8.32 5.49
N TYR A 91 8.75 7.01 5.71
CA TYR A 91 7.61 6.25 5.18
C TYR A 91 6.30 6.66 5.85
N GLU A 92 6.29 6.83 7.17
CA GLU A 92 5.12 7.27 7.94
C GLU A 92 4.67 8.68 7.51
N TYR A 93 5.60 9.58 7.25
CA TYR A 93 5.32 10.96 6.84
C TYR A 93 4.38 11.06 5.64
N VAL A 94 4.54 10.19 4.66
CA VAL A 94 3.70 10.17 3.44
C VAL A 94 2.22 9.92 3.77
N TRP A 95 1.95 9.12 4.80
CA TRP A 95 0.59 8.73 5.19
C TRP A 95 -0.04 9.66 6.21
N THR A 96 0.79 10.29 7.05
CA THR A 96 0.32 11.12 8.18
C THR A 96 0.30 12.60 7.86
N THR A 97 1.05 13.05 6.83
CA THR A 97 1.14 14.46 6.46
C THR A 97 0.34 14.75 5.19
N PRO A 98 -0.78 15.47 5.30
CA PRO A 98 -1.55 15.88 4.12
C PRO A 98 -0.73 16.76 3.16
N ASP A 99 -0.98 16.61 1.86
CA ASP A 99 -0.41 17.46 0.81
C ASP A 99 1.13 17.51 0.79
N ASN A 100 1.77 16.42 1.19
CA ASN A 100 3.23 16.29 1.16
C ASN A 100 3.80 16.25 -0.27
N CYS A 101 5.14 16.18 -0.39
CA CYS A 101 5.82 16.25 -1.69
C CYS A 101 5.66 14.99 -2.56
N GLU A 102 5.21 13.87 -2.01
CA GLU A 102 5.02 12.61 -2.76
C GLU A 102 3.62 12.47 -3.35
N ILE A 103 2.61 13.16 -2.79
CA ILE A 103 1.22 12.98 -3.21
C ILE A 103 0.94 13.74 -4.50
N ILE A 104 0.79 13.02 -5.60
CA ILE A 104 0.40 13.56 -6.92
C ILE A 104 -1.10 13.80 -6.97
N LEU A 105 -1.91 12.83 -6.57
CA LEU A 105 -3.37 12.91 -6.51
C LEU A 105 -3.91 12.01 -5.40
N ALA A 106 -4.52 12.61 -4.40
CA ALA A 106 -5.16 11.89 -3.32
C ALA A 106 -6.68 11.82 -3.50
N ASN A 107 -7.26 10.67 -3.19
CA ASN A 107 -8.71 10.56 -3.04
C ASN A 107 -9.12 11.13 -1.68
N LYS A 108 -9.36 12.42 -1.63
CA LYS A 108 -9.79 13.14 -0.42
C LYS A 108 -11.29 12.98 -0.19
N LYS A 109 -11.74 11.75 -0.06
CA LYS A 109 -13.14 11.51 0.29
C LYS A 109 -13.39 11.95 1.72
N TYR A 110 -14.06 13.10 1.88
CA TYR A 110 -14.52 13.54 3.20
C TYR A 110 -15.49 12.50 3.76
N ARG A 111 -15.18 12.01 4.94
CA ARG A 111 -16.08 11.14 5.70
C ARG A 111 -16.70 11.95 6.83
N ASN A 112 -18.00 12.07 6.77
CA ASN A 112 -18.76 12.56 7.93
C ASN A 112 -18.72 11.45 8.99
N PHE A 113 -18.07 11.73 10.11
CA PHE A 113 -17.93 10.80 11.23
C PHE A 113 -19.28 10.48 11.92
N SER A 114 -20.37 11.15 11.57
CA SER A 114 -21.64 11.05 12.29
C SER A 114 -22.53 9.89 11.86
N THR A 115 -22.30 9.28 10.71
CA THR A 115 -23.19 8.21 10.24
C THR A 115 -22.43 7.15 9.44
N ASN A 116 -22.38 5.92 9.95
CA ASN A 116 -21.91 4.71 9.28
C ASN A 116 -20.43 4.73 8.81
N THR A 117 -19.51 4.86 9.74
CA THR A 117 -18.07 4.85 9.51
C THR A 117 -17.46 3.43 9.44
N LYS A 118 -18.25 2.43 9.07
CA LYS A 118 -17.80 1.03 9.00
C LYS A 118 -16.42 0.80 8.38
N PRO A 119 -15.97 1.50 7.32
CA PRO A 119 -14.64 1.23 6.78
C PRO A 119 -13.47 1.69 7.66
N ILE A 120 -13.65 2.66 8.55
CA ILE A 120 -12.59 3.05 9.50
C ILE A 120 -12.66 2.17 10.73
N THR A 121 -13.84 1.95 11.27
CA THR A 121 -14.03 1.12 12.46
C THR A 121 -13.72 -0.34 12.23
N SER A 122 -13.96 -0.87 11.02
CA SER A 122 -13.56 -2.23 10.67
C SER A 122 -12.06 -2.42 10.47
N ASN A 123 -11.31 -1.31 10.28
CA ASN A 123 -9.85 -1.34 10.14
C ASN A 123 -9.12 -1.09 11.46
N ILE A 124 -9.83 -0.62 12.49
CA ILE A 124 -9.26 -0.39 13.82
C ILE A 124 -9.53 -1.64 14.66
N PRO A 125 -8.51 -2.29 15.21
CA PRO A 125 -8.69 -3.42 16.10
C PRO A 125 -9.55 -3.07 17.33
N GLN A 126 -10.28 -4.03 17.86
CA GLN A 126 -11.16 -3.84 19.02
C GLN A 126 -10.42 -3.27 20.24
N TRP A 127 -9.18 -3.70 20.45
CA TRP A 127 -8.33 -3.21 21.56
C TRP A 127 -7.90 -1.74 21.39
N ALA A 128 -8.02 -1.16 20.18
CA ALA A 128 -7.73 0.26 19.94
C ALA A 128 -8.94 1.18 20.18
N GLY A 129 -9.94 0.74 20.93
CA GLY A 129 -11.07 1.54 21.38
C GLY A 129 -12.29 1.53 20.46
N SER A 130 -12.36 0.65 19.48
CA SER A 130 -13.56 0.50 18.67
C SER A 130 -14.54 -0.50 19.29
N SER A 131 -15.65 -0.03 19.80
CA SER A 131 -16.75 -0.88 20.27
C SER A 131 -17.50 -1.61 19.15
N TRP A 132 -17.14 -1.36 17.89
CA TRP A 132 -17.81 -1.86 16.70
C TRP A 132 -16.87 -2.66 15.79
N SER A 133 -15.71 -3.09 16.26
CA SER A 133 -14.78 -3.80 15.42
C SER A 133 -15.18 -5.28 15.30
N ASP A 134 -15.50 -5.67 14.09
CA ASP A 134 -15.62 -7.08 13.70
C ASP A 134 -14.23 -7.77 13.63
N GLY A 135 -13.25 -7.32 14.41
CA GLY A 135 -11.92 -7.91 14.48
C GLY A 135 -10.81 -7.21 13.68
N GLY A 136 -11.12 -6.18 12.91
CA GLY A 136 -10.11 -5.42 12.13
C GLY A 136 -9.58 -6.18 10.90
N LEU A 137 -8.64 -5.53 10.21
CA LEU A 137 -7.90 -6.17 9.12
C LEU A 137 -6.65 -6.86 9.69
N PHE A 138 -6.48 -8.11 9.32
CA PHE A 138 -5.29 -8.88 9.68
C PHE A 138 -4.35 -8.97 8.49
N ALA A 139 -3.07 -8.70 8.73
CA ALA A 139 -2.04 -8.96 7.73
C ALA A 139 -1.77 -10.47 7.66
N PRO A 140 -2.04 -11.14 6.51
CA PRO A 140 -1.72 -12.55 6.38
C PRO A 140 -0.20 -12.75 6.43
N LEU A 141 0.24 -13.84 7.04
CA LEU A 141 1.67 -14.16 7.17
C LEU A 141 2.39 -14.17 5.82
N ASN A 142 1.72 -14.59 4.75
CA ASN A 142 2.27 -14.54 3.39
C ASN A 142 2.62 -13.13 2.92
N PHE A 143 1.91 -12.11 3.41
CA PHE A 143 2.25 -10.71 3.14
C PHE A 143 3.46 -10.29 3.99
N VAL A 144 3.48 -10.62 5.27
CA VAL A 144 4.61 -10.34 6.17
C VAL A 144 5.91 -10.94 5.62
N LYS A 145 5.84 -12.16 5.07
CA LYS A 145 7.00 -12.84 4.45
C LYS A 145 7.56 -12.15 3.21
N LYS A 146 6.90 -11.12 2.68
CA LYS A 146 7.41 -10.32 1.54
C LYS A 146 8.33 -9.18 1.97
N TYR A 147 8.38 -8.86 3.26
CA TYR A 147 9.34 -7.89 3.75
C TYR A 147 10.75 -8.50 3.80
N GLU A 148 11.69 -7.82 3.21
CA GLU A 148 13.12 -8.15 3.27
C GLU A 148 13.70 -7.75 4.62
N LYS A 149 14.89 -8.21 4.93
CA LYS A 149 15.67 -7.71 6.07
C LYS A 149 16.21 -6.31 5.78
N LYS A 150 16.68 -5.61 6.82
CA LYS A 150 17.29 -4.27 6.73
C LYS A 150 18.46 -4.16 5.75
N ASP A 151 19.13 -5.28 5.50
CA ASP A 151 20.25 -5.37 4.55
C ASP A 151 19.81 -5.70 3.11
N GLY A 152 18.50 -5.78 2.85
CA GLY A 152 17.93 -6.10 1.54
C GLY A 152 17.94 -7.60 1.19
N THR A 153 18.31 -8.46 2.12
CA THR A 153 18.23 -9.91 1.91
C THR A 153 16.88 -10.48 2.35
N GLU A 154 16.48 -11.60 1.76
CA GLU A 154 15.26 -12.28 2.16
C GLU A 154 15.36 -12.83 3.59
N GLN A 155 14.27 -12.75 4.36
CA GLN A 155 14.17 -13.39 5.67
C GLN A 155 13.87 -14.87 5.50
N GLU A 156 14.57 -15.70 6.26
CA GLU A 156 14.30 -17.13 6.31
C GLU A 156 13.13 -17.42 7.26
N TRP A 157 12.20 -18.27 6.81
CA TRP A 157 11.03 -18.67 7.59
C TRP A 157 10.93 -20.18 7.70
N LEU A 158 10.73 -20.70 8.90
CA LEU A 158 10.52 -22.13 9.08
C LEU A 158 9.13 -22.51 8.59
N MET A 159 9.06 -23.43 7.63
CA MET A 159 7.79 -23.92 7.10
C MET A 159 7.02 -24.76 8.12
N SER A 160 7.72 -25.35 9.07
CA SER A 160 7.14 -26.13 10.18
C SER A 160 6.58 -25.27 11.32
N GLY A 161 6.81 -23.93 11.26
CA GLY A 161 6.58 -23.05 12.40
C GLY A 161 7.70 -23.15 13.46
N GLY A 162 7.53 -22.43 14.57
CA GLY A 162 8.50 -22.37 15.66
C GLY A 162 9.57 -21.30 15.52
N ASP A 163 9.39 -20.36 14.57
CA ASP A 163 10.24 -19.17 14.48
C ASP A 163 10.12 -18.30 15.74
N ASP A 164 11.24 -17.74 16.20
CA ASP A 164 11.22 -16.58 17.09
C ASP A 164 10.77 -15.35 16.30
N LEU A 165 9.46 -15.14 16.27
CA LEU A 165 8.85 -14.08 15.47
C LEU A 165 9.32 -12.69 15.90
N LEU A 166 9.54 -12.45 17.21
CA LEU A 166 10.00 -11.14 17.68
C LEU A 166 11.39 -10.82 17.15
N LYS A 167 12.29 -11.80 17.20
CA LYS A 167 13.62 -11.66 16.61
C LYS A 167 13.54 -11.40 15.12
N LYS A 168 12.79 -12.23 14.38
CA LYS A 168 12.65 -12.09 12.93
C LYS A 168 12.04 -10.75 12.52
N TYR A 169 11.01 -10.28 13.23
CA TYR A 169 10.39 -8.98 12.98
C TYR A 169 11.36 -7.82 13.22
N SER A 170 12.24 -7.92 14.23
CA SER A 170 13.23 -6.87 14.49
C SER A 170 14.31 -6.73 13.41
N GLU A 171 14.50 -7.76 12.60
CA GLU A 171 15.45 -7.78 11.49
C GLU A 171 14.86 -7.24 10.18
N LEU A 172 13.53 -7.12 10.07
CA LEU A 172 12.85 -6.69 8.85
C LEU A 172 13.06 -5.20 8.54
N ASP A 173 12.87 -4.87 7.28
CA ASP A 173 12.84 -3.49 6.77
C ASP A 173 11.95 -2.59 7.67
N PRO A 174 12.36 -1.36 7.97
CA PRO A 174 11.61 -0.44 8.84
C PRO A 174 10.15 -0.24 8.43
N ARG A 175 9.82 -0.34 7.14
CA ARG A 175 8.45 -0.23 6.63
C ARG A 175 7.52 -1.30 7.20
N PHE A 176 8.04 -2.45 7.59
CA PHE A 176 7.26 -3.47 8.28
C PHE A 176 6.63 -2.92 9.56
N ALA A 177 7.45 -2.36 10.44
CA ALA A 177 6.99 -1.83 11.73
C ALA A 177 6.02 -0.65 11.61
N GLN A 178 6.08 0.09 10.50
CA GLN A 178 5.18 1.21 10.22
C GLN A 178 3.87 0.80 9.53
N THR A 179 3.80 -0.43 9.03
CA THR A 179 2.62 -0.92 8.30
C THR A 179 1.82 -1.94 9.10
N ILE A 180 2.51 -2.76 9.90
CA ILE A 180 1.94 -3.94 10.56
C ILE A 180 1.98 -3.76 12.07
N ALA A 181 0.82 -3.91 12.70
CA ALA A 181 0.75 -4.06 14.15
C ALA A 181 1.12 -5.49 14.54
N TYR A 182 2.16 -5.64 15.35
CA TYR A 182 2.69 -6.93 15.76
C TYR A 182 2.98 -6.96 17.26
N GLN A 183 3.16 -8.16 17.83
CA GLN A 183 3.49 -8.35 19.24
C GLN A 183 4.71 -7.52 19.63
N GLY A 184 4.58 -6.67 20.65
CA GLY A 184 5.63 -5.80 21.16
C GLY A 184 5.84 -4.50 20.40
N ALA A 185 5.12 -4.25 19.29
CA ALA A 185 5.13 -2.96 18.61
C ALA A 185 4.56 -1.86 19.50
N VAL A 186 5.07 -0.64 19.39
CA VAL A 186 4.48 0.54 20.04
C VAL A 186 3.36 1.07 19.13
N TRP A 187 2.15 1.19 19.68
CA TRP A 187 1.01 1.68 18.91
C TRP A 187 0.90 3.21 18.98
N ASN A 188 0.81 3.74 20.17
CA ASN A 188 0.81 5.17 20.47
C ASN A 188 1.12 5.38 21.95
N ASP A 189 1.18 6.63 22.40
CA ASP A 189 1.53 6.98 23.78
C ASP A 189 0.45 6.54 24.81
N GLU A 190 -0.80 6.41 24.40
CA GLU A 190 -1.91 6.03 25.28
C GLU A 190 -1.97 4.49 25.48
N ILE A 191 -1.84 3.73 24.39
CA ILE A 191 -1.92 2.26 24.41
C ILE A 191 -0.57 1.63 24.74
N GLY A 192 0.51 2.26 24.33
CA GLY A 192 1.87 1.76 24.55
C GLY A 192 2.22 0.56 23.68
N LYS A 193 2.86 -0.43 24.27
CA LYS A 193 3.26 -1.67 23.57
C LYS A 193 2.11 -2.64 23.45
N LEU A 194 1.94 -3.19 22.24
CA LEU A 194 0.96 -4.21 21.96
C LEU A 194 1.35 -5.54 22.60
N ASP A 195 0.43 -6.17 23.31
CA ASP A 195 0.59 -7.48 23.92
C ASP A 195 -0.59 -8.38 23.55
N PHE A 196 -0.40 -9.23 22.55
CA PHE A 196 -1.40 -10.15 21.99
C PHE A 196 -1.28 -11.57 22.56
N LEU A 197 -0.30 -11.83 23.44
CA LEU A 197 -0.10 -13.15 24.01
C LEU A 197 -1.22 -13.49 25.01
N GLU A 198 -1.30 -14.76 25.38
CA GLU A 198 -2.28 -15.23 26.36
C GLU A 198 -2.11 -14.48 27.70
N GLY A 199 -3.20 -13.86 28.15
CA GLY A 199 -3.18 -13.00 29.33
C GLY A 199 -2.70 -11.57 29.10
N GLY A 200 -2.26 -11.23 27.88
CA GLY A 200 -1.83 -9.88 27.53
C GLY A 200 -3.00 -8.88 27.39
N ALA A 201 -2.69 -7.60 27.56
CA ALA A 201 -3.68 -6.52 27.60
C ALA A 201 -4.49 -6.37 26.29
N HIS A 202 -3.96 -6.85 25.17
CA HIS A 202 -4.55 -6.71 23.83
C HIS A 202 -4.97 -8.05 23.23
N GLN A 203 -5.02 -9.09 24.06
CA GLN A 203 -5.49 -10.39 23.64
C GLN A 203 -6.94 -10.29 23.17
N VAL A 204 -7.20 -10.68 21.93
CA VAL A 204 -8.58 -10.86 21.46
C VAL A 204 -9.10 -12.17 22.04
N ALA A 205 -10.11 -12.10 22.89
CA ALA A 205 -10.79 -13.29 23.36
C ALA A 205 -11.52 -13.95 22.19
N TYR A 206 -10.99 -15.06 21.70
CA TYR A 206 -11.81 -15.96 20.91
C TYR A 206 -12.82 -16.59 21.83
N ASP A 207 -14.09 -16.28 21.61
CA ASP A 207 -15.19 -17.03 22.23
C ASP A 207 -15.04 -18.49 21.81
N LYS A 208 -14.66 -19.33 22.76
CA LYS A 208 -14.60 -20.79 22.56
C LYS A 208 -16.03 -21.31 22.70
N THR A 209 -16.87 -21.06 21.67
CA THR A 209 -18.13 -21.78 21.50
C THR A 209 -17.92 -23.06 20.73
#